data_2a474b5076f78f1b90046033c0680480
#
_entry.id   2a474b5076f78f1b90046033c0680480
#
_cell.length_a   1.000
_cell.length_b   1.000
_cell.length_c   1.000
_cell.angle_alpha   90.00
_cell.angle_beta   90.00
_cell.angle_gamma   90.00
#
_symmetry.space_group_name_H-M   'P 1'
#
loop_
_entity.id
_entity.type
_entity.pdbx_description
1 polymer ?
#
loop_
_entity_poly.entity_id
_entity_poly.type
_entity_poly.pdbx_seq_one_letter_code
_entity_poly.pdbx_strand_id
1 'polypeptide(L)'
;MRRYLLFLVAACSLSACAGARQPWVELGGHRYVVELAQDDAARARGLMFRDAMDADRGMLFIHDTQEPQAYWMKNTKIALDILYFDNDHKLVSQQRDVPLCSLGDACPPYPSNAPARYVLELNAGQAEKLKLQDGALLKFGPGIPQAK
;
A
#
# COMPACT_ATOMS: atom_id res chain seq x y z
N MET A 1 31.35 62.98 20.39
CA MET A 1 30.36 62.44 19.41
C MET A 1 30.59 60.92 19.29
N ARG A 2 29.80 60.12 19.96
CA ARG A 2 29.95 58.64 20.07
C ARG A 2 28.92 57.98 19.15
N ARG A 3 29.37 57.45 18.00
CA ARG A 3 28.55 56.75 17.03
C ARG A 3 28.30 55.31 17.51
N TYR A 4 27.08 54.99 17.89
CA TYR A 4 26.63 53.60 18.15
C TYR A 4 26.28 52.94 16.82
N LEU A 5 27.03 51.88 16.45
CA LEU A 5 26.77 51.03 15.31
C LEU A 5 25.77 49.93 15.78
N LEU A 6 24.54 50.02 15.34
CA LEU A 6 23.51 48.97 15.57
C LEU A 6 23.73 47.82 14.57
N PHE A 7 24.19 46.67 15.09
CA PHE A 7 24.21 45.42 14.32
C PHE A 7 22.82 44.83 14.31
N LEU A 8 22.16 44.82 13.15
CA LEU A 8 20.91 44.11 12.91
C LEU A 8 21.26 42.64 12.64
N VAL A 9 21.00 41.77 13.63
CA VAL A 9 21.12 40.30 13.45
C VAL A 9 19.84 39.82 12.79
N ALA A 10 19.89 39.51 11.49
CA ALA A 10 18.80 38.86 10.78
C ALA A 10 18.75 37.37 11.17
N ALA A 11 17.77 37.01 11.99
CA ALA A 11 17.48 35.60 12.31
C ALA A 11 16.83 34.92 11.10
N CYS A 12 17.60 34.12 10.36
CA CYS A 12 17.10 33.21 9.34
C CYS A 12 16.36 32.06 10.02
N SER A 13 15.02 32.10 10.02
CA SER A 13 14.18 31.00 10.46
C SER A 13 14.25 29.88 9.42
N LEU A 14 15.00 28.83 9.68
CA LEU A 14 14.97 27.58 8.91
C LEU A 14 13.65 26.88 9.20
N SER A 15 12.63 27.10 8.33
CA SER A 15 11.44 26.26 8.30
C SER A 15 11.84 24.87 7.84
N ALA A 16 12.04 23.95 8.79
CA ALA A 16 12.16 22.53 8.50
C ALA A 16 10.80 22.04 8.00
N CYS A 17 10.66 21.89 6.68
CA CYS A 17 9.58 21.10 6.10
C CYS A 17 9.73 19.66 6.61
N ALA A 18 8.98 19.30 7.66
CA ALA A 18 8.81 17.92 8.07
C ALA A 18 8.05 17.22 6.93
N GLY A 19 8.77 16.65 5.98
CA GLY A 19 8.20 15.81 4.94
C GLY A 19 7.40 14.70 5.62
N ALA A 20 6.08 14.65 5.38
CA ALA A 20 5.24 13.57 5.87
C ALA A 20 5.87 12.24 5.43
N ARG A 21 6.24 11.40 6.40
CA ARG A 21 6.79 10.06 6.09
C ARG A 21 5.72 9.28 5.35
N GLN A 22 6.03 8.85 4.14
CA GLN A 22 5.12 8.01 3.36
C GLN A 22 4.84 6.71 4.14
N PRO A 23 3.57 6.25 4.16
CA PRO A 23 3.23 4.98 4.80
C PRO A 23 3.97 3.84 4.11
N TRP A 24 4.38 2.84 4.88
CA TRP A 24 5.06 1.67 4.35
C TRP A 24 4.67 0.41 5.13
N VAL A 25 4.80 -0.72 4.48
CA VAL A 25 4.67 -2.04 5.08
C VAL A 25 5.96 -2.82 4.93
N GLU A 26 6.20 -3.81 5.82
CA GLU A 26 7.29 -4.77 5.68
C GLU A 26 6.70 -6.18 5.59
N LEU A 27 7.09 -6.90 4.56
CA LEU A 27 6.66 -8.27 4.30
C LEU A 27 7.87 -9.10 3.83
N GLY A 28 8.10 -10.25 4.45
CA GLY A 28 9.24 -11.10 4.12
C GLY A 28 10.61 -10.40 4.28
N GLY A 29 10.73 -9.43 5.20
CA GLY A 29 11.94 -8.64 5.42
C GLY A 29 12.15 -7.52 4.40
N HIS A 30 11.23 -7.31 3.44
CA HIS A 30 11.29 -6.26 2.45
C HIS A 30 10.27 -5.16 2.73
N ARG A 31 10.66 -3.89 2.52
CA ARG A 31 9.77 -2.73 2.70
C ARG A 31 9.19 -2.29 1.38
N TYR A 32 7.89 -2.00 1.42
CA TYR A 32 7.13 -1.40 0.33
C TYR A 32 6.50 -0.09 0.81
N VAL A 33 6.75 0.99 0.10
CA VAL A 33 6.01 2.24 0.30
C VAL A 33 4.63 2.05 -0.31
N VAL A 34 3.58 2.29 0.47
CA VAL A 34 2.22 1.99 0.02
C VAL A 34 1.35 3.24 -0.06
N GLU A 35 0.48 3.24 -1.03
CA GLU A 35 -0.70 4.10 -1.04
C GLU A 35 -1.79 3.42 -0.23
N LEU A 36 -2.62 4.21 0.46
CA LEU A 36 -3.68 3.68 1.30
C LEU A 36 -5.03 3.87 0.63
N ALA A 37 -5.79 2.79 0.50
CA ALA A 37 -7.19 2.79 0.08
C ALA A 37 -8.07 2.48 1.30
N GLN A 38 -8.65 3.52 1.93
CA GLN A 38 -9.34 3.43 3.21
C GLN A 38 -10.84 3.68 3.12
N ASP A 39 -11.31 4.27 2.03
CA ASP A 39 -12.72 4.50 1.75
C ASP A 39 -13.16 3.72 0.51
N ASP A 40 -14.48 3.63 0.31
CA ASP A 40 -15.05 2.85 -0.79
C ASP A 40 -14.61 3.33 -2.16
N ALA A 41 -14.48 4.63 -2.35
CA ALA A 41 -14.08 5.21 -3.64
C ALA A 41 -12.61 4.87 -3.96
N ALA A 42 -11.71 4.99 -2.96
CA ALA A 42 -10.31 4.62 -3.08
C ALA A 42 -10.16 3.11 -3.32
N ARG A 43 -10.89 2.26 -2.56
CA ARG A 43 -10.89 0.80 -2.76
C ARG A 43 -11.41 0.41 -4.14
N ALA A 44 -12.51 1.02 -4.60
CA ALA A 44 -13.07 0.73 -5.92
C ALA A 44 -12.14 1.14 -7.06
N ARG A 45 -11.37 2.21 -6.89
CA ARG A 45 -10.41 2.68 -7.89
C ARG A 45 -9.13 1.84 -7.92
N GLY A 46 -8.58 1.51 -6.76
CA GLY A 46 -7.33 0.77 -6.64
C GLY A 46 -6.22 1.29 -7.56
N LEU A 47 -5.52 0.38 -8.23
CA LEU A 47 -4.44 0.64 -9.18
C LEU A 47 -4.91 0.84 -10.64
N MET A 48 -6.20 1.10 -10.87
CA MET A 48 -6.74 1.34 -12.22
C MET A 48 -5.97 2.45 -12.95
N PHE A 49 -5.80 2.27 -14.26
CA PHE A 49 -5.20 3.20 -15.21
C PHE A 49 -3.71 3.50 -15.00
N ARG A 50 -3.02 2.80 -14.10
CA ARG A 50 -1.58 2.95 -13.94
C ARG A 50 -0.83 2.15 -14.98
N ASP A 51 0.11 2.79 -15.64
CA ASP A 51 0.94 2.17 -16.66
C ASP A 51 2.14 1.40 -16.07
N ALA A 52 2.61 1.81 -14.88
CA ALA A 52 3.72 1.18 -14.15
C ALA A 52 3.64 1.45 -12.64
N MET A 53 4.32 0.64 -11.85
CA MET A 53 4.55 0.82 -10.42
C MET A 53 6.00 0.37 -10.10
N ASP A 54 6.72 1.17 -9.30
CA ASP A 54 8.09 0.84 -8.89
C ASP A 54 8.12 -0.46 -8.08
N ALA A 55 9.25 -1.16 -8.09
CA ALA A 55 9.37 -2.50 -7.50
C ALA A 55 9.22 -2.53 -5.96
N ASP A 56 9.46 -1.39 -5.30
CA ASP A 56 9.35 -1.20 -3.86
C ASP A 56 8.06 -0.48 -3.46
N ARG A 57 7.08 -0.41 -4.37
CA ARG A 57 5.79 0.22 -4.15
C ARG A 57 4.64 -0.77 -4.19
N GLY A 58 3.52 -0.37 -3.56
CA GLY A 58 2.28 -1.12 -3.56
C GLY A 58 1.09 -0.25 -3.14
N MET A 59 -0.07 -0.90 -3.06
CA MET A 59 -1.28 -0.30 -2.48
C MET A 59 -1.81 -1.20 -1.38
N LEU A 60 -2.08 -0.60 -0.21
CA LEU A 60 -2.70 -1.27 0.94
C LEU A 60 -4.16 -0.83 1.05
N PHE A 61 -5.04 -1.78 0.88
CA PHE A 61 -6.47 -1.62 1.09
C PHE A 61 -6.80 -2.01 2.52
N ILE A 62 -7.55 -1.15 3.20
CA ILE A 62 -7.94 -1.33 4.59
C ILE A 62 -9.47 -1.39 4.64
N HIS A 63 -9.99 -2.54 5.07
CA HIS A 63 -11.43 -2.75 5.26
C HIS A 63 -11.83 -2.51 6.71
N ASP A 64 -13.07 -2.14 6.94
CA ASP A 64 -13.58 -1.86 8.28
C ASP A 64 -13.72 -3.15 9.10
N THR A 65 -14.07 -4.25 8.43
CA THR A 65 -14.28 -5.58 9.02
C THR A 65 -13.46 -6.63 8.32
N GLN A 66 -13.18 -7.73 9.02
CA GLN A 66 -12.59 -8.94 8.44
C GLN A 66 -13.67 -9.82 7.84
N GLU A 67 -13.71 -9.94 6.52
CA GLU A 67 -14.69 -10.70 5.77
C GLU A 67 -14.10 -11.25 4.46
N PRO A 68 -14.76 -12.18 3.75
CA PRO A 68 -14.31 -12.61 2.44
C PRO A 68 -14.23 -11.42 1.48
N GLN A 69 -13.06 -11.25 0.85
CA GLN A 69 -12.78 -10.19 -0.12
C GLN A 69 -12.67 -10.77 -1.53
N ALA A 70 -12.97 -9.95 -2.54
CA ALA A 70 -12.72 -10.30 -3.93
C ALA A 70 -12.26 -9.06 -4.69
N TYR A 71 -11.16 -9.20 -5.40
CA TYR A 71 -10.56 -8.14 -6.20
C TYR A 71 -10.63 -8.49 -7.69
N TRP A 72 -10.52 -7.54 -8.55
CA TRP A 72 -10.55 -7.71 -9.99
C TRP A 72 -9.47 -6.87 -10.69
N MET A 73 -9.18 -7.20 -11.93
CA MET A 73 -8.17 -6.49 -12.74
C MET A 73 -8.79 -5.52 -13.75
N LYS A 74 -10.04 -5.10 -13.54
CA LYS A 74 -10.70 -4.12 -14.40
C LYS A 74 -9.88 -2.84 -14.49
N ASN A 75 -9.59 -2.38 -15.71
CA ASN A 75 -8.81 -1.18 -15.99
C ASN A 75 -7.40 -1.15 -15.36
N THR A 76 -6.90 -2.24 -14.82
CA THR A 76 -5.54 -2.36 -14.28
C THR A 76 -4.60 -2.77 -15.40
N LYS A 77 -3.52 -2.00 -15.61
CA LYS A 77 -2.60 -2.16 -16.74
C LYS A 77 -1.25 -2.80 -16.34
N ILE A 78 -1.11 -3.22 -15.11
CA ILE A 78 0.06 -3.91 -14.55
C ILE A 78 -0.37 -5.23 -13.93
N ALA A 79 0.40 -6.30 -14.14
CA ALA A 79 0.15 -7.59 -13.49
C ALA A 79 0.50 -7.49 -12.00
N LEU A 80 -0.29 -8.14 -11.14
CA LEU A 80 -0.22 -7.97 -9.69
C LEU A 80 -0.12 -9.30 -8.94
N ASP A 81 0.51 -9.26 -7.77
CA ASP A 81 0.25 -10.19 -6.67
C ASP A 81 -0.77 -9.53 -5.73
N ILE A 82 -1.86 -10.21 -5.41
CA ILE A 82 -2.92 -9.75 -4.51
C ILE A 82 -2.84 -10.60 -3.24
N LEU A 83 -2.47 -9.97 -2.12
CA LEU A 83 -2.14 -10.65 -0.87
C LEU A 83 -3.15 -10.25 0.20
N TYR A 84 -3.80 -11.22 0.83
CA TYR A 84 -4.90 -11.04 1.79
C TYR A 84 -4.45 -11.35 3.20
N PHE A 85 -4.70 -10.43 4.14
CA PHE A 85 -4.27 -10.55 5.53
C PHE A 85 -5.46 -10.39 6.49
N ASP A 86 -5.43 -11.15 7.57
CA ASP A 86 -6.42 -11.09 8.65
C ASP A 86 -6.23 -9.89 9.60
N ASN A 87 -7.00 -9.85 10.70
CA ASN A 87 -6.88 -8.81 11.74
C ASN A 87 -5.52 -8.83 12.45
N ASP A 88 -4.88 -9.99 12.53
CA ASP A 88 -3.55 -10.18 13.14
C ASP A 88 -2.42 -9.90 12.14
N HIS A 89 -2.76 -9.38 10.95
CA HIS A 89 -1.84 -9.12 9.84
C HIS A 89 -1.14 -10.37 9.29
N LYS A 90 -1.71 -11.56 9.46
CA LYS A 90 -1.18 -12.80 8.91
C LYS A 90 -1.73 -13.03 7.51
N LEU A 91 -0.86 -13.42 6.58
CA LEU A 91 -1.27 -13.82 5.24
C LEU A 91 -2.18 -15.05 5.31
N VAL A 92 -3.41 -14.90 4.84
CA VAL A 92 -4.44 -15.96 4.87
C VAL A 92 -4.82 -16.47 3.48
N SER A 93 -4.50 -15.70 2.44
CA SER A 93 -4.73 -16.06 1.05
C SER A 93 -3.88 -15.21 0.12
N GLN A 94 -3.60 -15.71 -1.08
CA GLN A 94 -2.84 -15.00 -2.08
C GLN A 94 -3.24 -15.41 -3.48
N GLN A 95 -3.31 -14.44 -4.38
CA GLN A 95 -3.44 -14.61 -5.82
C GLN A 95 -2.16 -14.10 -6.45
N ARG A 96 -1.36 -14.97 -7.05
CA ARG A 96 -0.05 -14.63 -7.62
C ARG A 96 -0.12 -14.46 -9.12
N ASP A 97 0.74 -13.59 -9.64
CA ASP A 97 0.91 -13.37 -11.08
C ASP A 97 -0.42 -13.14 -11.80
N VAL A 98 -1.32 -12.36 -11.15
CA VAL A 98 -2.64 -12.07 -11.70
C VAL A 98 -2.47 -11.26 -12.98
N PRO A 99 -2.94 -11.78 -14.13
CA PRO A 99 -2.71 -11.14 -15.42
C PRO A 99 -3.62 -9.94 -15.65
N LEU A 100 -3.28 -9.12 -16.63
CA LEU A 100 -4.13 -8.05 -17.13
C LEU A 100 -5.46 -8.58 -17.62
N CYS A 101 -6.52 -7.78 -17.49
CA CYS A 101 -7.83 -8.10 -18.00
C CYS A 101 -8.39 -6.96 -18.85
N SER A 102 -8.76 -7.25 -20.09
CA SER A 102 -9.34 -6.30 -21.05
C SER A 102 -10.86 -6.42 -21.21
N LEU A 103 -11.51 -7.26 -20.41
CA LEU A 103 -12.94 -7.58 -20.54
C LEU A 103 -13.87 -6.57 -19.82
N GLY A 104 -13.33 -5.47 -19.30
CA GLY A 104 -14.13 -4.46 -18.59
C GLY A 104 -14.87 -5.07 -17.39
N ASP A 105 -16.20 -4.96 -17.35
CA ASP A 105 -17.02 -5.49 -16.25
C ASP A 105 -17.09 -7.04 -16.24
N ALA A 106 -16.63 -7.71 -17.29
CA ALA A 106 -16.55 -9.17 -17.35
C ALA A 106 -15.21 -9.73 -16.87
N CYS A 107 -14.32 -8.88 -16.29
CA CYS A 107 -13.09 -9.38 -15.66
C CYS A 107 -13.42 -10.27 -14.47
N PRO A 108 -12.79 -11.46 -14.36
CA PRO A 108 -13.08 -12.39 -13.27
C PRO A 108 -12.64 -11.82 -11.92
N PRO A 109 -13.34 -12.19 -10.83
CA PRO A 109 -12.90 -11.87 -9.48
C PRO A 109 -11.79 -12.82 -9.03
N TYR A 110 -10.92 -12.32 -8.17
CA TYR A 110 -9.85 -13.03 -7.47
C TYR A 110 -10.18 -13.04 -5.97
N PRO A 111 -10.81 -14.11 -5.45
CA PRO A 111 -11.29 -14.15 -4.06
C PRO A 111 -10.16 -14.43 -3.07
N SER A 112 -10.37 -13.99 -1.82
CA SER A 112 -9.45 -14.23 -0.72
C SER A 112 -9.45 -15.67 -0.19
N ASN A 113 -10.44 -16.50 -0.54
CA ASN A 113 -10.63 -17.87 -0.02
C ASN A 113 -10.66 -17.99 1.52
N ALA A 114 -10.44 -16.90 2.25
CA ALA A 114 -10.53 -16.76 3.70
C ALA A 114 -10.90 -15.31 4.06
N PRO A 115 -11.52 -15.05 5.22
CA PRO A 115 -11.81 -13.70 5.66
C PRO A 115 -10.53 -12.87 5.80
N ALA A 116 -10.52 -11.68 5.19
CA ALA A 116 -9.39 -10.75 5.22
C ALA A 116 -9.86 -9.34 5.57
N ARG A 117 -9.00 -8.57 6.24
CA ARG A 117 -9.22 -7.16 6.54
C ARG A 117 -8.32 -6.25 5.75
N TYR A 118 -7.12 -6.72 5.45
CA TYR A 118 -6.14 -5.95 4.68
C TYR A 118 -5.82 -6.69 3.39
N VAL A 119 -5.68 -5.92 2.31
CA VAL A 119 -5.23 -6.47 1.03
C VAL A 119 -4.05 -5.64 0.56
N LEU A 120 -2.96 -6.30 0.22
CA LEU A 120 -1.76 -5.66 -0.33
C LEU A 120 -1.60 -6.07 -1.78
N GLU A 121 -1.63 -5.09 -2.67
CA GLU A 121 -1.30 -5.27 -4.08
C GLU A 121 0.14 -4.84 -4.34
N LEU A 122 0.91 -5.74 -4.92
CA LEU A 122 2.30 -5.55 -5.35
C LEU A 122 2.43 -5.92 -6.84
N ASN A 123 3.52 -5.51 -7.48
CA ASN A 123 3.84 -6.04 -8.80
C ASN A 123 3.88 -7.57 -8.78
N ALA A 124 3.42 -8.22 -9.84
CA ALA A 124 3.50 -9.67 -10.01
C ALA A 124 4.92 -10.22 -9.79
N GLY A 125 5.02 -11.42 -9.21
CA GLY A 125 6.28 -12.09 -8.90
C GLY A 125 6.92 -11.69 -7.55
N GLN A 126 6.36 -10.71 -6.80
CA GLN A 126 6.91 -10.33 -5.50
C GLN A 126 6.68 -11.42 -4.46
N ALA A 127 5.52 -12.08 -4.48
CA ALA A 127 5.21 -13.17 -3.57
C ALA A 127 6.17 -14.37 -3.75
N GLU A 128 6.52 -14.70 -4.99
CA GLU A 128 7.49 -15.74 -5.30
C GLU A 128 8.90 -15.34 -4.85
N LYS A 129 9.35 -14.13 -5.20
CA LYS A 129 10.66 -13.59 -4.80
C LYS A 129 10.86 -13.63 -3.28
N LEU A 130 9.83 -13.29 -2.52
CA LEU A 130 9.84 -13.32 -1.06
C LEU A 130 9.58 -14.71 -0.47
N LYS A 131 9.28 -15.72 -1.31
CA LYS A 131 8.92 -17.09 -0.90
C LYS A 131 7.79 -17.09 0.16
N LEU A 132 6.78 -16.24 -0.05
CA LEU A 132 5.71 -16.08 0.93
C LEU A 132 4.97 -17.39 1.15
N GLN A 133 4.66 -17.66 2.40
CA GLN A 133 3.81 -18.75 2.83
C GLN A 133 2.65 -18.21 3.66
N ASP A 134 1.55 -18.95 3.75
CA ASP A 134 0.45 -18.60 4.63
C ASP A 134 0.94 -18.42 6.06
N GLY A 135 0.40 -17.43 6.77
CA GLY A 135 0.89 -17.01 8.08
C GLY A 135 2.04 -16.00 8.06
N ALA A 136 2.59 -15.63 6.89
CA ALA A 136 3.58 -14.55 6.79
C ALA A 136 3.03 -13.27 7.38
N LEU A 137 3.83 -12.58 8.22
CA LEU A 137 3.37 -11.39 8.95
C LEU A 137 3.63 -10.12 8.16
N LEU A 138 2.59 -9.31 7.97
CA LEU A 138 2.66 -7.96 7.44
C LEU A 138 2.89 -6.99 8.58
N LYS A 139 4.03 -6.30 8.60
CA LYS A 139 4.30 -5.26 9.60
C LYS A 139 3.97 -3.89 9.06
N PHE A 140 3.29 -3.08 9.86
CA PHE A 140 2.93 -1.72 9.51
C PHE A 140 3.96 -0.71 10.00
N GLY A 141 4.38 0.16 9.11
CA GLY A 141 5.14 1.36 9.42
C GLY A 141 4.24 2.52 9.90
N PRO A 142 4.84 3.68 10.17
CA PRO A 142 4.08 4.87 10.55
C PRO A 142 3.13 5.31 9.44
N GLY A 143 2.02 5.95 9.83
CA GLY A 143 1.02 6.50 8.89
C GLY A 143 -0.05 5.51 8.44
N ILE A 144 0.02 4.24 8.85
CA ILE A 144 -1.01 3.25 8.60
C ILE A 144 -1.93 3.18 9.82
N PRO A 145 -3.26 3.40 9.65
CA PRO A 145 -4.21 3.27 10.75
C PRO A 145 -4.20 1.87 11.33
N GLN A 146 -4.08 1.78 12.65
CA GLN A 146 -4.25 0.53 13.37
C GLN A 146 -5.74 0.30 13.63
N ALA A 147 -6.19 -0.96 13.56
CA ALA A 147 -7.52 -1.31 14.01
C ALA A 147 -7.71 -0.94 15.49
N LYS A 148 -8.82 -0.27 15.78
CA LYS A 148 -9.25 -0.06 17.16
C LYS A 148 -9.91 -1.30 17.69
#